data_668dcb6f370cb122a4294ac3ca7fa144
#
_entry.id   668dcb6f370cb122a4294ac3ca7fa144
#
_cell.length_a   1.000
_cell.length_b   1.000
_cell.length_c   1.000
_cell.angle_alpha   90.00
_cell.angle_beta   90.00
_cell.angle_gamma   90.00
#
_symmetry.space_group_name_H-M   'P 1'
#
loop_
_entity.id
_entity.type
_entity.pdbx_description
1 polymer ?
#
loop_
_entity_poly.entity_id
_entity_poly.type
_entity_poly.pdbx_seq_one_letter_code
_entity_poly.pdbx_strand_id
1 'polypeptide(L)'
;MKKTLAMIFAFLLAAYSMPYSPVSATEGKGDVNADGKFSTADIVSLQKWLLAESNTKLADWQAGDFSADEKLDAQDLCLMRQALVSPAENSPLEKLVGMTYADAVQNGYISKSEYNYQIAGELKSAIEEKMGRPLDYSVARFYLVHSDAIGLSDTTQYLYNAATKDVYVVNTETNMNRATWYWKGSKAALYGIDNNTTVQNQFLDAMEFYGITEIYYSIGANKLVNNADMVATFVKNAYARNMKVYLLTGEKTWLYEDTYQTAIYRVFDRVEEYNQSVDADARIAGVSYDVEVWTNSEFNWKNNDSARYQQIKFIETAQKYADSKNLSVSYCLPFWIPRYTYTDDDGTVKNVYDTITKISNNTILMAYRDSASAVEKLVAQVQTGAEKSALDYAESNDCNLEIALQAAETSEGDHVTFYEEEKEHVGYINSAIAEMQSDLAEYRYRTTFAIHQAIPLYEHYLTK
;
A
#
# COMPACT_ATOMS: atom_id res chain seq x y z
N MET A 1 -27.02 -56.80 18.96
CA MET A 1 -25.95 -55.84 19.37
C MET A 1 -24.92 -55.50 18.28
N LYS A 2 -24.42 -56.42 17.44
CA LYS A 2 -23.43 -56.09 16.41
C LYS A 2 -23.93 -55.26 15.22
N LYS A 3 -25.20 -55.26 14.86
CA LYS A 3 -25.79 -54.49 13.77
C LYS A 3 -26.10 -53.01 14.14
N THR A 4 -26.33 -52.74 15.43
CA THR A 4 -26.62 -51.38 15.92
C THR A 4 -25.34 -50.56 16.07
N LEU A 5 -24.21 -51.22 16.37
CA LEU A 5 -22.91 -50.53 16.45
C LEU A 5 -22.36 -50.12 15.08
N ALA A 6 -22.65 -50.90 14.04
CA ALA A 6 -22.24 -50.56 12.67
C ALA A 6 -22.99 -49.36 12.08
N MET A 7 -24.27 -49.15 12.50
CA MET A 7 -25.05 -48.00 12.07
C MET A 7 -24.60 -46.70 12.76
N ILE A 8 -24.16 -46.73 14.00
CA ILE A 8 -23.64 -45.55 14.72
C ILE A 8 -22.29 -45.13 14.17
N PHE A 9 -21.43 -46.10 13.77
CA PHE A 9 -20.15 -45.78 13.14
C PHE A 9 -20.29 -45.22 11.71
N ALA A 10 -21.30 -45.67 10.95
CA ALA A 10 -21.59 -45.15 9.62
C ALA A 10 -22.16 -43.71 9.67
N PHE A 11 -22.94 -43.37 10.72
CA PHE A 11 -23.45 -42.01 10.91
C PHE A 11 -22.34 -41.04 11.36
N LEU A 12 -21.37 -41.49 12.15
CA LEU A 12 -20.21 -40.69 12.55
C LEU A 12 -19.21 -40.44 11.39
N LEU A 13 -19.06 -41.39 10.46
CA LEU A 13 -18.22 -41.22 9.26
C LEU A 13 -18.91 -40.37 8.18
N ALA A 14 -20.25 -40.36 8.11
CA ALA A 14 -20.99 -39.49 7.17
C ALA A 14 -21.03 -38.04 7.61
N ALA A 15 -20.85 -37.75 8.90
CA ALA A 15 -20.73 -36.37 9.39
C ALA A 15 -19.36 -35.73 9.13
N TYR A 16 -18.34 -36.55 8.81
CA TYR A 16 -16.99 -36.06 8.49
C TYR A 16 -16.72 -35.87 6.99
N SER A 17 -17.66 -36.19 6.13
CA SER A 17 -17.49 -36.10 4.67
C SER A 17 -18.42 -35.10 3.99
N MET A 18 -18.95 -34.14 4.73
CA MET A 18 -19.57 -32.98 4.07
C MET A 18 -18.46 -32.11 3.45
N PRO A 19 -18.48 -31.84 2.14
CA PRO A 19 -17.58 -30.91 1.56
C PRO A 19 -17.84 -29.55 2.22
N TYR A 20 -16.82 -29.01 2.86
CA TYR A 20 -16.81 -27.63 3.30
C TYR A 20 -16.89 -26.77 2.04
N SER A 21 -18.08 -26.31 1.71
CA SER A 21 -18.20 -25.25 0.71
C SER A 21 -17.56 -24.00 1.33
N PRO A 22 -16.56 -23.40 0.69
CA PRO A 22 -16.09 -22.12 1.16
C PRO A 22 -17.29 -21.17 1.12
N VAL A 23 -17.66 -20.65 2.28
CA VAL A 23 -18.62 -19.55 2.36
C VAL A 23 -17.95 -18.40 1.64
N SER A 24 -18.40 -18.15 0.42
CA SER A 24 -18.11 -16.95 -0.35
C SER A 24 -18.22 -15.76 0.60
N ALA A 25 -17.32 -14.78 0.48
CA ALA A 25 -17.38 -13.52 1.22
C ALA A 25 -18.82 -13.02 1.14
N THR A 26 -19.52 -13.12 2.23
CA THR A 26 -20.97 -13.15 2.26
C THR A 26 -21.51 -11.78 1.96
N GLU A 27 -22.22 -11.65 0.84
CA GLU A 27 -23.32 -10.68 0.77
C GLU A 27 -24.07 -10.76 2.10
N GLY A 28 -24.03 -9.66 2.89
CA GLY A 28 -24.76 -9.54 4.14
C GLY A 28 -23.95 -9.60 5.44
N LYS A 29 -22.63 -9.86 5.45
CA LYS A 29 -21.86 -9.82 6.71
C LYS A 29 -21.88 -8.41 7.30
N GLY A 30 -22.35 -8.30 8.55
CA GLY A 30 -22.53 -7.02 9.24
C GLY A 30 -23.93 -6.42 9.10
N ASP A 31 -24.75 -6.86 8.15
CA ASP A 31 -26.11 -6.38 7.93
C ASP A 31 -27.09 -7.07 8.90
N VAL A 32 -27.04 -6.67 10.17
CA VAL A 32 -27.90 -7.27 11.22
C VAL A 32 -29.34 -6.80 11.16
N ASN A 33 -29.62 -5.71 10.43
CA ASN A 33 -30.97 -5.19 10.25
C ASN A 33 -31.63 -5.67 8.95
N ALA A 34 -30.87 -6.36 8.07
CA ALA A 34 -31.27 -6.91 6.78
C ALA A 34 -31.81 -5.84 5.80
N ASP A 35 -31.20 -4.65 5.79
CA ASP A 35 -31.54 -3.59 4.81
C ASP A 35 -30.71 -3.69 3.51
N GLY A 36 -29.83 -4.67 3.40
CA GLY A 36 -28.97 -4.94 2.25
C GLY A 36 -27.64 -4.19 2.26
N LYS A 37 -27.28 -3.54 3.39
CA LYS A 37 -26.03 -2.78 3.52
C LYS A 37 -25.45 -2.91 4.91
N PHE A 38 -24.14 -3.13 5.00
CA PHE A 38 -23.43 -2.98 6.25
C PHE A 38 -23.10 -1.48 6.50
N SER A 39 -23.65 -0.90 7.55
CA SER A 39 -23.60 0.52 7.83
C SER A 39 -23.58 0.83 9.34
N THR A 40 -23.51 2.11 9.69
CA THR A 40 -23.66 2.56 11.08
C THR A 40 -25.01 2.18 11.70
N ALA A 41 -26.05 1.96 10.88
CA ALA A 41 -27.37 1.53 11.37
C ALA A 41 -27.30 0.15 12.00
N ASP A 42 -26.47 -0.75 11.47
CA ASP A 42 -26.25 -2.10 11.99
C ASP A 42 -25.51 -2.07 13.32
N ILE A 43 -24.47 -1.24 13.40
CA ILE A 43 -23.75 -1.00 14.65
C ILE A 43 -24.71 -0.55 15.76
N VAL A 44 -25.60 0.40 15.45
CA VAL A 44 -26.60 0.92 16.39
C VAL A 44 -27.60 -0.17 16.75
N SER A 45 -28.04 -0.99 15.78
CA SER A 45 -28.99 -2.08 16.01
C SER A 45 -28.40 -3.14 16.93
N LEU A 46 -27.16 -3.58 16.69
CA LEU A 46 -26.47 -4.53 17.56
C LEU A 46 -26.22 -3.93 18.96
N GLN A 47 -25.78 -2.67 19.05
CA GLN A 47 -25.57 -2.00 20.33
C GLN A 47 -26.85 -1.94 21.17
N LYS A 48 -27.98 -1.57 20.59
CA LYS A 48 -29.29 -1.54 21.26
C LYS A 48 -29.73 -2.90 21.72
N TRP A 49 -29.51 -3.92 20.89
CA TRP A 49 -29.82 -5.29 21.23
C TRP A 49 -28.99 -5.77 22.43
N LEU A 50 -27.67 -5.52 22.42
CA LEU A 50 -26.78 -5.86 23.54
C LEU A 50 -27.16 -5.16 24.86
N LEU A 51 -27.69 -3.94 24.76
CA LEU A 51 -28.19 -3.18 25.91
C LEU A 51 -29.60 -3.58 26.35
N ALA A 52 -30.17 -4.59 25.71
CA ALA A 52 -31.55 -5.08 25.98
C ALA A 52 -32.63 -3.97 25.89
N GLU A 53 -32.43 -2.98 24.96
CA GLU A 53 -33.44 -1.97 24.73
C GLU A 53 -34.76 -2.61 24.27
N SER A 54 -35.88 -2.18 24.88
CA SER A 54 -37.19 -2.71 24.57
C SER A 54 -37.55 -2.51 23.09
N ASN A 55 -38.07 -3.56 22.46
CA ASN A 55 -38.46 -3.61 21.05
C ASN A 55 -37.29 -3.68 20.02
N THR A 56 -36.06 -3.86 20.44
CA THR A 56 -34.94 -4.09 19.50
C THR A 56 -34.92 -5.56 19.07
N LYS A 57 -34.94 -5.79 17.76
CA LYS A 57 -34.77 -7.12 17.14
C LYS A 57 -33.69 -7.01 16.07
N LEU A 58 -32.84 -8.03 16.00
CA LEU A 58 -31.96 -8.22 14.87
C LEU A 58 -32.69 -9.10 13.84
N ALA A 59 -32.65 -8.69 12.58
CA ALA A 59 -33.21 -9.45 11.47
C ALA A 59 -32.31 -10.65 11.12
N ASP A 60 -31.00 -10.43 11.19
CA ASP A 60 -29.96 -11.46 11.02
C ASP A 60 -28.89 -11.31 12.11
N TRP A 61 -28.97 -12.11 13.15
CA TRP A 61 -27.97 -12.08 14.22
C TRP A 61 -26.64 -12.72 13.79
N GLN A 62 -26.66 -13.67 12.86
CA GLN A 62 -25.47 -14.37 12.38
C GLN A 62 -24.60 -13.41 11.57
N ALA A 63 -25.19 -12.46 10.87
CA ALA A 63 -24.45 -11.38 10.20
C ALA A 63 -23.64 -10.53 11.18
N GLY A 64 -24.03 -10.46 12.45
CA GLY A 64 -23.35 -9.71 13.49
C GLY A 64 -22.27 -10.48 14.24
N ASP A 65 -22.19 -11.80 14.10
CA ASP A 65 -21.16 -12.64 14.74
C ASP A 65 -19.83 -12.52 14.00
N PHE A 66 -19.10 -11.45 14.30
CA PHE A 66 -17.80 -11.18 13.69
C PHE A 66 -16.66 -11.99 14.31
N SER A 67 -16.83 -12.43 15.55
CA SER A 67 -15.88 -13.30 16.24
C SER A 67 -16.00 -14.77 15.80
N ALA A 68 -17.12 -15.13 15.14
CA ALA A 68 -17.48 -16.49 14.71
C ALA A 68 -17.48 -17.51 15.86
N ASP A 69 -17.95 -17.09 17.04
CA ASP A 69 -18.05 -17.94 18.23
C ASP A 69 -19.49 -18.38 18.55
N GLU A 70 -20.41 -18.11 17.61
CA GLU A 70 -21.85 -18.39 17.70
C GLU A 70 -22.57 -17.63 18.82
N LYS A 71 -22.03 -16.51 19.26
CA LYS A 71 -22.61 -15.60 20.24
C LYS A 71 -22.57 -14.18 19.71
N LEU A 72 -23.42 -13.33 20.26
CA LEU A 72 -23.34 -11.90 20.04
C LEU A 72 -23.03 -11.20 21.36
N ASP A 73 -21.89 -10.51 21.38
CA ASP A 73 -21.46 -9.77 22.57
C ASP A 73 -20.71 -8.47 22.19
N ALA A 74 -20.10 -7.85 23.21
CA ALA A 74 -19.37 -6.59 23.02
C ALA A 74 -18.13 -6.75 22.10
N GLN A 75 -17.58 -7.96 21.98
CA GLN A 75 -16.47 -8.24 21.08
C GLN A 75 -16.89 -8.09 19.62
N ASP A 76 -18.08 -8.64 19.26
CA ASP A 76 -18.62 -8.51 17.91
C ASP A 76 -18.91 -7.06 17.56
N LEU A 77 -19.49 -6.31 18.50
CA LEU A 77 -19.73 -4.88 18.31
C LEU A 77 -18.42 -4.11 18.05
N CYS A 78 -17.35 -4.46 18.76
CA CYS A 78 -16.04 -3.86 18.52
C CYS A 78 -15.49 -4.23 17.14
N LEU A 79 -15.56 -5.49 16.75
CA LEU A 79 -15.12 -5.99 15.45
C LEU A 79 -15.92 -5.38 14.29
N MET A 80 -17.28 -5.28 14.45
CA MET A 80 -18.13 -4.59 13.48
C MET A 80 -17.76 -3.12 13.33
N ARG A 81 -17.51 -2.40 14.42
CA ARG A 81 -17.06 -1.00 14.37
C ARG A 81 -15.74 -0.87 13.65
N GLN A 82 -14.79 -1.74 13.96
CA GLN A 82 -13.49 -1.76 13.30
C GLN A 82 -13.65 -2.03 11.79
N ALA A 83 -14.46 -2.99 11.40
CA ALA A 83 -14.74 -3.31 10.00
C ALA A 83 -15.42 -2.17 9.23
N LEU A 84 -16.28 -1.39 9.92
CA LEU A 84 -16.97 -0.25 9.29
C LEU A 84 -16.06 0.98 9.09
N VAL A 85 -15.08 1.18 10.00
CA VAL A 85 -14.14 2.34 9.93
C VAL A 85 -12.91 2.00 9.10
N SER A 86 -12.58 0.71 8.99
CA SER A 86 -11.57 0.22 8.07
C SER A 86 -12.29 -0.20 6.79
N PRO A 87 -12.25 0.60 5.70
CA PRO A 87 -12.62 0.07 4.40
C PRO A 87 -11.84 -1.23 4.24
N ALA A 88 -12.49 -2.30 3.80
CA ALA A 88 -11.81 -3.54 3.47
C ALA A 88 -10.80 -3.23 2.35
N GLU A 89 -9.63 -2.73 2.71
CA GLU A 89 -8.45 -2.95 1.90
C GLU A 89 -8.28 -4.46 1.92
N ASN A 90 -8.45 -5.09 0.77
CA ASN A 90 -8.06 -6.46 0.54
C ASN A 90 -6.57 -6.54 0.87
N SER A 91 -6.26 -6.73 2.14
CA SER A 91 -4.90 -7.00 2.59
C SER A 91 -4.43 -8.23 1.83
N PRO A 92 -3.20 -8.27 1.32
CA PRO A 92 -2.62 -9.50 0.77
C PRO A 92 -2.84 -10.71 1.68
N LEU A 93 -2.96 -10.48 2.98
CA LEU A 93 -3.26 -11.48 4.00
C LEU A 93 -4.68 -12.06 3.91
N GLU A 94 -5.71 -11.27 3.62
CA GLU A 94 -7.06 -11.78 3.45
C GLU A 94 -7.16 -12.69 2.22
N LYS A 95 -6.38 -12.37 1.17
CA LYS A 95 -6.22 -13.28 0.02
C LYS A 95 -5.54 -14.59 0.39
N LEU A 96 -4.53 -14.56 1.27
CA LEU A 96 -3.86 -15.78 1.75
C LEU A 96 -4.76 -16.64 2.64
N VAL A 97 -5.58 -16.03 3.49
CA VAL A 97 -6.52 -16.76 4.37
C VAL A 97 -7.60 -17.51 3.59
N GLY A 98 -8.00 -17.02 2.42
CA GLY A 98 -8.96 -17.68 1.54
C GLY A 98 -8.34 -18.68 0.54
N MET A 99 -7.01 -18.71 0.39
CA MET A 99 -6.31 -19.62 -0.53
C MET A 99 -6.03 -20.97 0.11
N THR A 100 -5.98 -22.00 -0.72
CA THR A 100 -5.37 -23.26 -0.31
C THR A 100 -3.86 -23.09 -0.20
N TYR A 101 -3.22 -23.95 0.60
CA TYR A 101 -1.74 -23.95 0.66
C TYR A 101 -1.10 -24.13 -0.71
N ALA A 102 -1.64 -25.03 -1.53
CA ALA A 102 -1.15 -25.27 -2.88
C ALA A 102 -1.22 -24.01 -3.74
N ASP A 103 -2.34 -23.27 -3.68
CA ASP A 103 -2.52 -22.02 -4.41
C ASP A 103 -1.55 -20.94 -3.92
N ALA A 104 -1.32 -20.83 -2.62
CA ALA A 104 -0.39 -19.85 -2.06
C ALA A 104 1.07 -20.14 -2.45
N VAL A 105 1.47 -21.41 -2.50
CA VAL A 105 2.81 -21.82 -2.99
C VAL A 105 2.93 -21.62 -4.49
N GLN A 106 1.93 -22.01 -5.27
CA GLN A 106 1.93 -21.90 -6.73
C GLN A 106 2.00 -20.43 -7.19
N ASN A 107 1.34 -19.52 -6.45
CA ASN A 107 1.37 -18.10 -6.74
C ASN A 107 2.58 -17.37 -6.09
N GLY A 108 3.49 -18.09 -5.45
CA GLY A 108 4.70 -17.52 -4.86
C GLY A 108 4.49 -16.63 -3.63
N TYR A 109 3.31 -16.66 -3.01
CA TYR A 109 3.03 -15.88 -1.79
C TYR A 109 3.73 -16.43 -0.55
N ILE A 110 3.90 -17.76 -0.49
CA ILE A 110 4.62 -18.44 0.58
C ILE A 110 5.58 -19.47 -0.01
N SER A 111 6.73 -19.61 0.61
CA SER A 111 7.64 -20.74 0.33
C SER A 111 7.39 -21.84 1.36
N LYS A 112 7.60 -23.10 0.97
CA LYS A 112 7.58 -24.21 1.91
C LYS A 112 8.79 -24.02 2.85
N SER A 113 8.55 -23.63 4.11
CA SER A 113 9.61 -23.63 5.10
C SER A 113 9.87 -25.04 5.60
N GLU A 114 11.15 -25.33 5.92
CA GLU A 114 11.41 -26.47 6.77
C GLU A 114 10.72 -26.23 8.10
N TYR A 115 9.98 -27.24 8.57
CA TYR A 115 9.24 -27.16 9.82
C TYR A 115 10.19 -26.95 11.00
N ASN A 116 10.10 -25.79 11.64
CA ASN A 116 10.91 -25.47 12.80
C ASN A 116 10.01 -25.39 14.05
N TYR A 117 9.99 -26.43 14.86
CA TYR A 117 9.20 -26.54 16.08
C TYR A 117 9.48 -25.39 17.07
N GLN A 118 10.71 -24.91 17.15
CA GLN A 118 11.11 -23.85 18.06
C GLN A 118 10.45 -22.54 17.67
N ILE A 119 10.56 -22.17 16.39
CA ILE A 119 9.92 -20.96 15.84
C ILE A 119 8.40 -21.03 16.01
N ALA A 120 7.77 -22.19 15.81
CA ALA A 120 6.31 -22.33 15.97
C ALA A 120 5.87 -22.03 17.42
N GLY A 121 6.66 -22.42 18.42
CA GLY A 121 6.41 -22.11 19.82
C GLY A 121 6.55 -20.63 20.14
N GLU A 122 7.55 -19.97 19.58
CA GLU A 122 7.82 -18.54 19.75
C GLU A 122 6.74 -17.70 19.06
N LEU A 123 6.36 -18.06 17.83
CA LEU A 123 5.27 -17.39 17.10
C LEU A 123 3.95 -17.51 17.85
N LYS A 124 3.60 -18.70 18.35
CA LYS A 124 2.42 -18.90 19.19
C LYS A 124 2.42 -17.96 20.37
N SER A 125 3.53 -17.91 21.11
CA SER A 125 3.65 -17.08 22.32
C SER A 125 3.48 -15.60 22.00
N ALA A 126 4.12 -15.11 20.94
CA ALA A 126 3.99 -13.73 20.48
C ALA A 126 2.56 -13.36 20.07
N ILE A 127 1.85 -14.29 19.40
CA ILE A 127 0.45 -14.08 19.01
C ILE A 127 -0.45 -14.03 20.25
N GLU A 128 -0.32 -14.99 21.17
CA GLU A 128 -1.10 -15.06 22.39
C GLU A 128 -0.88 -13.82 23.28
N GLU A 129 0.35 -13.35 23.39
CA GLU A 129 0.70 -12.13 24.11
C GLU A 129 0.01 -10.89 23.48
N LYS A 130 0.13 -10.74 22.16
CA LYS A 130 -0.51 -9.62 21.43
C LYS A 130 -2.03 -9.65 21.50
N MET A 131 -2.63 -10.84 21.51
CA MET A 131 -4.08 -11.02 21.61
C MET A 131 -4.61 -10.94 23.03
N GLY A 132 -3.74 -11.09 24.05
CA GLY A 132 -4.11 -11.16 25.45
C GLY A 132 -4.94 -12.42 25.84
N ARG A 133 -4.95 -13.45 25.00
CA ARG A 133 -5.69 -14.72 25.21
C ARG A 133 -5.01 -15.88 24.47
N PRO A 134 -5.25 -17.14 24.92
CA PRO A 134 -4.80 -18.32 24.21
C PRO A 134 -5.38 -18.41 22.79
N LEU A 135 -4.64 -19.05 21.88
CA LEU A 135 -5.11 -19.37 20.54
C LEU A 135 -6.15 -20.49 20.56
N ASP A 136 -7.16 -20.35 19.71
CA ASP A 136 -8.11 -21.42 19.44
C ASP A 136 -7.54 -22.35 18.36
N TYR A 137 -7.22 -23.57 18.75
CA TYR A 137 -6.67 -24.60 17.85
C TYR A 137 -7.74 -25.42 17.13
N SER A 138 -9.01 -25.20 17.43
CA SER A 138 -10.11 -25.92 16.80
C SER A 138 -10.42 -25.38 15.40
N VAL A 139 -9.98 -24.18 15.09
CA VAL A 139 -10.24 -23.50 13.82
C VAL A 139 -8.94 -23.25 13.08
N ALA A 140 -8.91 -23.58 11.78
CA ALA A 140 -7.79 -23.27 10.90
C ALA A 140 -7.73 -21.76 10.67
N ARG A 141 -6.97 -21.06 11.50
CA ARG A 141 -6.69 -19.61 11.36
C ARG A 141 -5.22 -19.40 11.12
N PHE A 142 -4.95 -18.49 10.20
CA PHE A 142 -3.60 -18.04 9.92
C PHE A 142 -3.32 -16.72 10.62
N TYR A 143 -2.14 -16.62 11.21
CA TYR A 143 -1.65 -15.41 11.87
C TYR A 143 -0.33 -14.98 11.24
N LEU A 144 -0.26 -13.73 10.81
CA LEU A 144 0.98 -13.13 10.32
C LEU A 144 1.78 -12.60 11.51
N VAL A 145 3.03 -13.02 11.58
CA VAL A 145 3.97 -12.58 12.62
C VAL A 145 5.27 -12.16 11.96
N HIS A 146 5.75 -10.99 12.30
CA HIS A 146 7.07 -10.53 11.89
C HIS A 146 8.16 -11.12 12.78
N SER A 147 9.32 -11.36 12.21
CA SER A 147 10.47 -11.96 12.88
C SER A 147 10.91 -11.20 14.14
N ASP A 148 10.78 -9.88 14.16
CA ASP A 148 11.12 -9.04 15.33
C ASP A 148 10.22 -9.32 16.54
N ALA A 149 8.97 -9.74 16.33
CA ALA A 149 8.08 -10.13 17.43
C ALA A 149 8.58 -11.37 18.21
N ILE A 150 9.50 -12.14 17.64
CA ILE A 150 10.14 -13.30 18.24
C ILE A 150 11.65 -13.13 18.45
N GLY A 151 12.12 -11.86 18.40
CA GLY A 151 13.51 -11.50 18.69
C GLY A 151 14.52 -11.83 17.59
N LEU A 152 14.06 -12.11 16.36
CA LEU A 152 14.94 -12.30 15.21
C LEU A 152 15.19 -10.94 14.52
N SER A 153 16.41 -10.76 14.03
CA SER A 153 16.84 -9.52 13.37
C SER A 153 16.66 -9.51 11.84
N ASP A 154 16.10 -10.59 11.29
CA ASP A 154 15.81 -10.67 9.87
C ASP A 154 14.47 -9.97 9.52
N THR A 155 14.21 -9.80 8.23
CA THR A 155 12.98 -9.16 7.71
C THR A 155 11.86 -10.15 7.41
N THR A 156 11.99 -11.39 7.86
CA THR A 156 11.10 -12.47 7.50
C THR A 156 9.73 -12.28 8.13
N GLN A 157 8.70 -12.53 7.36
CA GLN A 157 7.34 -12.65 7.84
C GLN A 157 6.96 -14.12 7.88
N TYR A 158 6.33 -14.53 8.95
CA TYR A 158 5.85 -15.89 9.13
C TYR A 158 4.34 -15.92 9.17
N LEU A 159 3.76 -16.90 8.48
CA LEU A 159 2.34 -17.22 8.58
C LEU A 159 2.20 -18.48 9.44
N TYR A 160 1.59 -18.35 10.61
CA TYR A 160 1.37 -19.43 11.54
C TYR A 160 -0.06 -19.95 11.44
N ASN A 161 -0.24 -21.24 11.16
CA ASN A 161 -1.54 -21.90 11.18
C ASN A 161 -1.80 -22.47 12.57
N ALA A 162 -2.78 -21.93 13.30
CA ALA A 162 -3.09 -22.35 14.66
C ALA A 162 -3.55 -23.82 14.75
N ALA A 163 -4.34 -24.30 13.78
CA ALA A 163 -4.88 -25.65 13.82
C ALA A 163 -3.83 -26.73 13.58
N THR A 164 -2.97 -26.54 12.56
CA THR A 164 -1.94 -27.52 12.18
C THR A 164 -0.59 -27.26 12.85
N LYS A 165 -0.40 -26.05 13.41
CA LYS A 165 0.88 -25.55 13.96
C LYS A 165 1.97 -25.41 12.90
N ASP A 166 1.58 -25.39 11.63
CA ASP A 166 2.52 -25.19 10.54
C ASP A 166 2.99 -23.74 10.48
N VAL A 167 4.25 -23.58 10.13
CA VAL A 167 4.87 -22.26 9.90
C VAL A 167 5.26 -22.17 8.43
N TYR A 168 4.82 -21.11 7.79
CA TYR A 168 5.21 -20.78 6.42
C TYR A 168 5.98 -19.47 6.41
N VAL A 169 7.01 -19.39 5.60
CA VAL A 169 7.70 -18.13 5.32
C VAL A 169 6.90 -17.39 4.24
N VAL A 170 6.42 -16.19 4.57
CA VAL A 170 5.78 -15.33 3.58
C VAL A 170 6.85 -14.80 2.63
N ASN A 171 6.63 -14.97 1.33
CA ASN A 171 7.53 -14.41 0.34
C ASN A 171 7.37 -12.88 0.35
N THR A 172 8.31 -12.19 0.99
CA THR A 172 8.30 -10.74 1.13
C THR A 172 8.52 -10.01 -0.20
N GLU A 173 9.12 -10.67 -1.18
CA GLU A 173 9.34 -10.09 -2.51
C GLU A 173 8.02 -9.80 -3.24
N THR A 174 6.96 -10.55 -2.97
CA THR A 174 5.63 -10.34 -3.56
C THR A 174 4.75 -9.35 -2.81
N ASN A 175 5.10 -8.99 -1.57
CA ASN A 175 4.31 -8.11 -0.70
C ASN A 175 4.85 -6.68 -0.61
N MET A 176 5.89 -6.35 -1.35
CA MET A 176 6.49 -5.02 -1.27
C MET A 176 5.82 -4.08 -2.26
N ASN A 177 5.30 -2.97 -1.74
CA ASN A 177 4.83 -1.90 -2.59
C ASN A 177 5.99 -1.37 -3.42
N ARG A 178 5.78 -1.33 -4.71
CA ARG A 178 6.72 -0.79 -5.67
C ARG A 178 5.96 0.06 -6.67
N ALA A 179 6.35 1.31 -6.78
CA ALA A 179 5.68 2.25 -7.66
C ALA A 179 6.46 2.51 -8.95
N THR A 180 5.77 3.08 -9.92
CA THR A 180 6.41 3.63 -11.13
C THR A 180 5.64 4.83 -11.66
N TRP A 181 6.36 5.77 -12.31
CA TRP A 181 5.77 6.90 -13.01
C TRP A 181 5.39 6.49 -14.44
N TYR A 182 4.14 6.66 -14.80
CA TYR A 182 3.68 6.55 -16.17
C TYR A 182 3.43 7.94 -16.75
N TRP A 183 4.48 8.48 -17.36
CA TRP A 183 4.42 9.76 -18.07
C TRP A 183 3.75 9.61 -19.43
N LYS A 184 2.73 10.42 -19.67
CA LYS A 184 2.05 10.53 -20.97
C LYS A 184 2.88 11.35 -21.96
N GLY A 185 4.03 10.84 -22.31
CA GLY A 185 4.95 11.46 -23.26
C GLY A 185 4.84 10.91 -24.68
N SER A 186 5.71 11.39 -25.57
CA SER A 186 5.79 10.98 -26.98
C SER A 186 6.01 9.46 -27.16
N LYS A 187 6.83 8.84 -26.32
CA LYS A 187 7.06 7.37 -26.36
C LYS A 187 5.79 6.58 -25.98
N ALA A 188 5.09 6.95 -24.90
CA ALA A 188 3.83 6.29 -24.52
C ALA A 188 2.77 6.41 -25.62
N ALA A 189 2.67 7.57 -26.26
CA ALA A 189 1.79 7.79 -27.39
C ALA A 189 2.19 6.95 -28.62
N LEU A 190 3.50 6.77 -28.86
CA LEU A 190 4.01 5.95 -29.95
C LEU A 190 3.59 4.47 -29.82
N TYR A 191 3.63 3.93 -28.59
CA TYR A 191 3.17 2.58 -28.29
C TYR A 191 1.65 2.44 -28.32
N GLY A 192 0.90 3.54 -28.14
CA GLY A 192 -0.56 3.55 -28.13
C GLY A 192 -1.17 2.92 -26.87
N ILE A 193 -0.46 2.92 -25.75
CA ILE A 193 -0.88 2.26 -24.50
C ILE A 193 -2.28 2.69 -24.05
N ASP A 194 -2.60 3.98 -24.16
CA ASP A 194 -3.91 4.50 -23.72
C ASP A 194 -5.07 4.20 -24.67
N ASN A 195 -4.78 3.88 -25.95
CA ASN A 195 -5.79 3.77 -26.99
C ASN A 195 -5.96 2.36 -27.55
N ASN A 196 -5.13 1.41 -27.09
CA ASN A 196 -5.14 0.02 -27.56
C ASN A 196 -5.12 -0.92 -26.37
N THR A 197 -6.24 -1.57 -26.11
CA THR A 197 -6.40 -2.47 -24.94
C THR A 197 -5.39 -3.63 -24.95
N THR A 198 -5.01 -4.15 -26.11
CA THR A 198 -4.00 -5.21 -26.18
C THR A 198 -2.62 -4.70 -25.73
N VAL A 199 -2.21 -3.54 -26.23
CA VAL A 199 -0.94 -2.90 -25.85
C VAL A 199 -0.97 -2.48 -24.37
N GLN A 200 -2.11 -1.96 -23.92
CA GLN A 200 -2.31 -1.60 -22.52
C GLN A 200 -2.14 -2.81 -21.58
N ASN A 201 -2.75 -3.95 -21.93
CA ASN A 201 -2.58 -5.18 -21.15
C ASN A 201 -1.12 -5.66 -21.16
N GLN A 202 -0.45 -5.62 -22.31
CA GLN A 202 0.96 -5.97 -22.41
C GLN A 202 1.85 -5.02 -21.57
N PHE A 203 1.53 -3.74 -21.52
CA PHE A 203 2.20 -2.77 -20.65
C PHE A 203 1.97 -3.11 -19.17
N LEU A 204 0.74 -3.42 -18.77
CA LEU A 204 0.43 -3.81 -17.39
C LEU A 204 1.05 -5.17 -17.02
N ASP A 205 1.12 -6.12 -17.94
CA ASP A 205 1.85 -7.39 -17.73
C ASP A 205 3.34 -7.14 -17.49
N ALA A 206 3.93 -6.17 -18.20
CA ALA A 206 5.30 -5.74 -17.92
C ALA A 206 5.44 -5.12 -16.53
N MET A 207 4.50 -4.30 -16.10
CA MET A 207 4.52 -3.72 -14.74
C MET A 207 4.42 -4.81 -13.68
N GLU A 208 3.53 -5.78 -13.86
CA GLU A 208 3.40 -6.94 -12.98
C GLU A 208 4.70 -7.76 -12.92
N PHE A 209 5.36 -7.97 -14.06
CA PHE A 209 6.65 -8.66 -14.16
C PHE A 209 7.75 -7.98 -13.31
N TYR A 210 7.75 -6.65 -13.21
CA TYR A 210 8.67 -5.88 -12.36
C TYR A 210 8.17 -5.71 -10.92
N GLY A 211 7.08 -6.36 -10.53
CA GLY A 211 6.52 -6.28 -9.19
C GLY A 211 5.92 -4.90 -8.86
N ILE A 212 5.50 -4.15 -9.87
CA ILE A 212 4.85 -2.86 -9.67
C ILE A 212 3.47 -3.07 -9.08
N THR A 213 3.19 -2.38 -7.98
CA THR A 213 1.91 -2.39 -7.28
C THR A 213 1.22 -1.03 -7.29
N GLU A 214 1.95 0.02 -7.69
CA GLU A 214 1.42 1.39 -7.74
C GLU A 214 1.87 2.10 -9.03
N ILE A 215 0.96 2.78 -9.70
CA ILE A 215 1.24 3.54 -10.94
C ILE A 215 0.87 5.00 -10.73
N TYR A 216 1.85 5.89 -10.82
CA TYR A 216 1.65 7.34 -10.84
C TYR A 216 1.39 7.78 -12.27
N TYR A 217 0.10 7.96 -12.61
CA TYR A 217 -0.35 8.17 -13.98
C TYR A 217 -0.51 9.65 -14.31
N SER A 218 0.30 10.17 -15.23
CA SER A 218 0.31 11.56 -15.68
C SER A 218 -0.77 11.85 -16.73
N ILE A 219 -2.05 11.71 -16.36
CA ILE A 219 -3.16 11.99 -17.28
C ILE A 219 -3.63 13.45 -17.25
N GLY A 220 -3.42 14.14 -16.14
CA GLY A 220 -3.92 15.49 -15.88
C GLY A 220 -5.38 15.51 -15.40
N ALA A 221 -5.66 16.30 -14.36
CA ALA A 221 -6.92 16.30 -13.63
C ALA A 221 -8.16 16.55 -14.53
N ASN A 222 -8.10 17.44 -15.50
CA ASN A 222 -9.22 17.68 -16.41
C ASN A 222 -9.50 16.50 -17.36
N LYS A 223 -8.46 15.81 -17.82
CA LYS A 223 -8.61 14.65 -18.69
C LYS A 223 -9.16 13.44 -17.93
N LEU A 224 -8.91 13.35 -16.64
CA LEU A 224 -9.46 12.34 -15.75
C LEU A 224 -10.99 12.28 -15.89
N VAL A 225 -11.66 13.44 -15.83
CA VAL A 225 -13.12 13.54 -15.95
C VAL A 225 -13.57 13.48 -17.42
N ASN A 226 -12.89 14.22 -18.31
CA ASN A 226 -13.32 14.30 -19.71
C ASN A 226 -13.13 13.00 -20.51
N ASN A 227 -12.26 12.10 -20.03
CA ASN A 227 -11.96 10.81 -20.66
C ASN A 227 -12.22 9.66 -19.68
N ALA A 228 -13.24 9.78 -18.84
CA ALA A 228 -13.50 8.87 -17.73
C ALA A 228 -13.52 7.38 -18.13
N ASP A 229 -14.18 7.03 -19.25
CA ASP A 229 -14.27 5.64 -19.73
C ASP A 229 -12.89 5.04 -20.08
N MET A 230 -12.02 5.84 -20.71
CA MET A 230 -10.67 5.40 -21.06
C MET A 230 -9.84 5.18 -19.79
N VAL A 231 -9.92 6.11 -18.84
CA VAL A 231 -9.22 6.01 -17.57
C VAL A 231 -9.75 4.83 -16.77
N ALA A 232 -11.06 4.67 -16.68
CA ALA A 232 -11.68 3.55 -15.97
C ALA A 232 -11.22 2.19 -16.54
N THR A 233 -11.09 2.08 -17.85
CA THR A 233 -10.56 0.87 -18.50
C THR A 233 -9.13 0.57 -18.04
N PHE A 234 -8.24 1.59 -18.05
CA PHE A 234 -6.87 1.44 -17.59
C PHE A 234 -6.81 1.05 -16.12
N VAL A 235 -7.55 1.75 -15.26
CA VAL A 235 -7.55 1.53 -13.81
C VAL A 235 -8.09 0.14 -13.46
N LYS A 236 -9.20 -0.31 -14.09
CA LYS A 236 -9.73 -1.67 -13.92
C LYS A 236 -8.73 -2.75 -14.31
N ASN A 237 -8.05 -2.57 -15.45
CA ASN A 237 -7.04 -3.53 -15.90
C ASN A 237 -5.81 -3.56 -14.97
N ALA A 238 -5.42 -2.43 -14.40
CA ALA A 238 -4.39 -2.33 -13.38
C ALA A 238 -4.85 -2.98 -12.05
N TYR A 239 -6.07 -2.66 -11.61
CA TYR A 239 -6.66 -3.22 -10.40
C TYR A 239 -6.78 -4.76 -10.46
N ALA A 240 -7.14 -5.31 -11.60
CA ALA A 240 -7.19 -6.76 -11.82
C ALA A 240 -5.81 -7.45 -11.62
N ARG A 241 -4.71 -6.69 -11.69
CA ARG A 241 -3.32 -7.12 -11.42
C ARG A 241 -2.82 -6.65 -10.05
N ASN A 242 -3.72 -6.25 -9.14
CA ASN A 242 -3.41 -5.71 -7.82
C ASN A 242 -2.56 -4.42 -7.83
N MET A 243 -2.70 -3.60 -8.87
CA MET A 243 -2.04 -2.32 -8.97
C MET A 243 -3.01 -1.19 -8.63
N LYS A 244 -2.61 -0.28 -7.75
CA LYS A 244 -3.31 0.98 -7.48
C LYS A 244 -2.83 2.04 -8.47
N VAL A 245 -3.74 2.92 -8.89
CA VAL A 245 -3.40 4.03 -9.79
C VAL A 245 -3.63 5.35 -9.07
N TYR A 246 -2.64 6.22 -9.09
CA TYR A 246 -2.66 7.56 -8.53
C TYR A 246 -2.57 8.60 -9.65
N LEU A 247 -3.25 9.71 -9.48
CA LEU A 247 -3.08 10.85 -10.39
C LEU A 247 -1.72 11.51 -10.15
N LEU A 248 -0.82 11.43 -11.11
CA LEU A 248 0.44 12.16 -11.09
C LEU A 248 0.25 13.57 -11.64
N THR A 249 0.65 14.57 -10.89
CA THR A 249 0.60 15.98 -11.31
C THR A 249 1.62 16.83 -10.58
N GLY A 250 2.02 17.93 -11.18
CA GLY A 250 2.96 18.88 -10.59
C GLY A 250 3.39 19.93 -11.59
N GLU A 251 3.60 21.14 -11.11
CA GLU A 251 4.17 22.25 -11.87
C GLU A 251 5.17 22.99 -10.99
N LYS A 252 6.37 23.23 -11.47
CA LYS A 252 7.42 23.94 -10.71
C LYS A 252 7.06 25.39 -10.31
N THR A 253 5.92 25.88 -10.74
CA THR A 253 5.36 27.19 -10.38
C THR A 253 4.37 27.15 -9.21
N TRP A 254 4.00 25.96 -8.71
CA TRP A 254 3.03 25.82 -7.64
C TRP A 254 3.67 25.99 -6.26
N LEU A 255 4.00 27.23 -5.92
CA LEU A 255 4.63 27.53 -4.65
C LEU A 255 3.78 28.44 -3.74
N TYR A 256 3.10 29.43 -4.31
CA TYR A 256 2.39 30.44 -3.56
C TYR A 256 0.88 30.18 -3.48
N GLU A 257 0.22 30.79 -2.50
CA GLU A 257 -1.20 30.56 -2.19
C GLU A 257 -2.13 30.79 -3.38
N ASP A 258 -1.86 31.76 -4.24
CA ASP A 258 -2.62 32.02 -5.46
C ASP A 258 -2.63 30.84 -6.45
N THR A 259 -1.66 29.96 -6.37
CA THR A 259 -1.58 28.72 -7.18
C THR A 259 -2.37 27.56 -6.55
N TYR A 260 -2.69 27.60 -5.26
CA TYR A 260 -3.32 26.51 -4.51
C TYR A 260 -4.70 26.13 -5.04
N GLN A 261 -5.48 27.09 -5.52
CA GLN A 261 -6.80 26.86 -6.12
C GLN A 261 -6.75 25.85 -7.26
N THR A 262 -5.71 25.95 -8.09
CA THR A 262 -5.52 25.02 -9.22
C THR A 262 -4.75 23.77 -8.80
N ALA A 263 -3.69 23.94 -8.01
CA ALA A 263 -2.77 22.88 -7.64
C ALA A 263 -3.37 21.87 -6.66
N ILE A 264 -4.24 22.30 -5.78
CA ILE A 264 -4.79 21.49 -4.70
C ILE A 264 -6.29 21.26 -4.93
N TYR A 265 -7.10 22.30 -4.74
CA TYR A 265 -8.55 22.13 -4.69
C TYR A 265 -9.10 21.51 -5.98
N ARG A 266 -8.75 22.07 -7.14
CA ARG A 266 -9.25 21.54 -8.41
C ARG A 266 -8.73 20.13 -8.69
N VAL A 267 -7.49 19.80 -8.32
CA VAL A 267 -6.93 18.46 -8.54
C VAL A 267 -7.73 17.42 -7.75
N PHE A 268 -7.88 17.62 -6.44
CA PHE A 268 -8.62 16.67 -5.60
C PHE A 268 -10.12 16.63 -5.93
N ASP A 269 -10.75 17.77 -6.24
CA ASP A 269 -12.15 17.79 -6.65
C ASP A 269 -12.38 17.00 -7.95
N ARG A 270 -11.45 17.04 -8.90
CA ARG A 270 -11.54 16.22 -10.12
C ARG A 270 -11.33 14.74 -9.86
N VAL A 271 -10.46 14.37 -8.93
CA VAL A 271 -10.31 12.97 -8.52
C VAL A 271 -11.59 12.48 -7.83
N GLU A 272 -12.17 13.26 -6.94
CA GLU A 272 -13.43 12.93 -6.29
C GLU A 272 -14.57 12.80 -7.29
N GLU A 273 -14.75 13.77 -8.19
CA GLU A 273 -15.76 13.75 -9.27
C GLU A 273 -15.64 12.47 -10.13
N TYR A 274 -14.41 12.14 -10.53
CA TYR A 274 -14.15 10.92 -11.29
C TYR A 274 -14.50 9.67 -10.47
N ASN A 275 -14.02 9.57 -9.23
CA ASN A 275 -14.24 8.41 -8.37
C ASN A 275 -15.72 8.19 -8.03
N GLN A 276 -16.53 9.24 -8.01
CA GLN A 276 -18.00 9.16 -7.87
C GLN A 276 -18.71 8.68 -9.14
N SER A 277 -18.07 8.81 -10.30
CA SER A 277 -18.65 8.45 -11.61
C SER A 277 -18.32 7.01 -12.06
N VAL A 278 -17.44 6.30 -11.33
CA VAL A 278 -16.95 4.97 -11.73
C VAL A 278 -17.12 3.94 -10.63
N ASP A 279 -17.04 2.64 -10.98
CA ASP A 279 -17.07 1.53 -10.06
C ASP A 279 -15.83 1.54 -9.14
N ALA A 280 -15.90 0.81 -8.02
CA ALA A 280 -14.84 0.78 -7.01
C ALA A 280 -13.48 0.30 -7.55
N ASP A 281 -13.50 -0.67 -8.48
CA ASP A 281 -12.31 -1.24 -9.12
C ASP A 281 -11.68 -0.33 -10.22
N ALA A 282 -12.34 0.82 -10.50
CA ALA A 282 -11.87 1.82 -11.46
C ALA A 282 -11.41 3.13 -10.80
N ARG A 283 -11.41 3.22 -9.46
CA ARG A 283 -11.11 4.45 -8.74
C ARG A 283 -9.62 4.76 -8.71
N ILE A 284 -9.31 6.05 -8.80
CA ILE A 284 -8.00 6.61 -8.51
C ILE A 284 -7.79 6.58 -6.98
N ALA A 285 -6.67 6.02 -6.54
CA ALA A 285 -6.35 5.83 -5.11
C ALA A 285 -5.98 7.13 -4.40
N GLY A 286 -5.45 8.12 -5.14
CA GLY A 286 -5.00 9.37 -4.58
C GLY A 286 -4.24 10.24 -5.59
N VAL A 287 -3.41 11.13 -5.07
CA VAL A 287 -2.61 12.07 -5.88
C VAL A 287 -1.14 11.94 -5.51
N SER A 288 -0.27 11.85 -6.50
CA SER A 288 1.18 12.00 -6.33
C SER A 288 1.61 13.36 -6.89
N TYR A 289 2.15 14.22 -6.02
CA TYR A 289 2.64 15.53 -6.40
C TYR A 289 4.13 15.49 -6.74
N ASP A 290 4.45 15.87 -7.98
CA ASP A 290 5.81 16.10 -8.45
C ASP A 290 6.02 17.59 -8.73
N VAL A 291 6.07 18.34 -7.63
CA VAL A 291 6.14 19.84 -7.63
C VAL A 291 7.55 20.29 -7.32
N GLU A 292 8.38 20.34 -8.34
CA GLU A 292 9.82 20.62 -8.23
C GLU A 292 10.14 22.12 -8.17
N VAL A 293 9.61 22.84 -7.17
CA VAL A 293 9.80 24.29 -7.01
C VAL A 293 11.26 24.73 -6.93
N TRP A 294 12.15 23.85 -6.51
CA TRP A 294 13.60 24.10 -6.45
C TRP A 294 14.29 24.17 -7.83
N THR A 295 13.61 23.68 -8.89
CA THR A 295 14.08 23.79 -10.27
C THR A 295 13.70 25.12 -10.92
N ASN A 296 12.80 25.89 -10.32
CA ASN A 296 12.43 27.21 -10.79
C ASN A 296 13.44 28.25 -10.25
N SER A 297 14.24 28.83 -11.14
CA SER A 297 15.29 29.81 -10.78
C SER A 297 14.73 31.09 -10.16
N GLU A 298 13.46 31.46 -10.46
CA GLU A 298 12.82 32.66 -9.91
C GLU A 298 12.58 32.53 -8.40
N PHE A 299 12.36 31.34 -7.90
CA PHE A 299 12.14 31.10 -6.48
C PHE A 299 13.44 31.10 -5.68
N ASN A 300 14.57 30.80 -6.32
CA ASN A 300 15.85 30.66 -5.66
C ASN A 300 15.78 29.82 -4.37
N TRP A 301 15.02 28.74 -4.41
CA TRP A 301 14.56 27.96 -3.26
C TRP A 301 15.69 27.60 -2.29
N LYS A 302 16.86 27.18 -2.81
CA LYS A 302 18.00 26.76 -1.99
C LYS A 302 18.55 27.90 -1.09
N ASN A 303 18.41 29.15 -1.51
CA ASN A 303 18.89 30.32 -0.76
C ASN A 303 17.74 31.22 -0.26
N ASN A 304 16.50 30.78 -0.39
CA ASN A 304 15.31 31.59 -0.04
C ASN A 304 14.49 30.87 1.04
N ASP A 305 14.60 31.35 2.27
CA ASP A 305 13.90 30.84 3.43
C ASP A 305 12.38 30.91 3.25
N SER A 306 11.88 32.01 2.73
CA SER A 306 10.44 32.20 2.45
C SER A 306 9.90 31.21 1.42
N ALA A 307 10.69 30.84 0.40
CA ALA A 307 10.26 29.83 -0.58
C ALA A 307 10.15 28.44 0.06
N ARG A 308 11.05 28.10 0.97
CA ARG A 308 10.96 26.84 1.74
C ARG A 308 9.74 26.83 2.65
N TYR A 309 9.48 27.93 3.35
CA TYR A 309 8.26 28.10 4.15
C TYR A 309 6.98 27.96 3.30
N GLN A 310 6.92 28.59 2.12
CA GLN A 310 5.76 28.46 1.22
C GLN A 310 5.57 27.02 0.73
N GLN A 311 6.64 26.26 0.49
CA GLN A 311 6.52 24.83 0.16
C GLN A 311 5.92 24.04 1.30
N ILE A 312 6.26 24.33 2.57
CA ILE A 312 5.61 23.71 3.73
C ILE A 312 4.11 24.02 3.74
N LYS A 313 3.73 25.28 3.51
CA LYS A 313 2.30 25.68 3.47
C LYS A 313 1.54 25.01 2.33
N PHE A 314 2.17 24.82 1.18
CA PHE A 314 1.59 24.02 0.09
C PHE A 314 1.30 22.57 0.54
N ILE A 315 2.27 21.91 1.15
CA ILE A 315 2.16 20.52 1.61
C ILE A 315 1.11 20.38 2.72
N GLU A 316 1.12 21.29 3.71
CA GLU A 316 0.09 21.34 4.77
C GLU A 316 -1.32 21.45 4.20
N THR A 317 -1.50 22.34 3.23
CA THR A 317 -2.82 22.58 2.61
C THR A 317 -3.26 21.37 1.79
N ALA A 318 -2.35 20.79 1.01
CA ALA A 318 -2.63 19.63 0.19
C ALA A 318 -2.97 18.39 1.04
N GLN A 319 -2.20 18.10 2.09
CA GLN A 319 -2.46 17.00 3.00
C GLN A 319 -3.82 17.15 3.69
N LYS A 320 -4.07 18.31 4.28
CA LYS A 320 -5.36 18.60 4.94
C LYS A 320 -6.56 18.45 4.00
N TYR A 321 -6.39 18.85 2.73
CA TYR A 321 -7.48 18.72 1.76
C TYR A 321 -7.66 17.26 1.30
N ALA A 322 -6.58 16.54 1.09
CA ALA A 322 -6.60 15.10 0.82
C ALA A 322 -7.31 14.31 1.92
N ASP A 323 -6.96 14.59 3.18
CA ASP A 323 -7.58 13.97 4.37
C ASP A 323 -9.08 14.23 4.41
N SER A 324 -9.52 15.47 4.07
CA SER A 324 -10.95 15.84 4.04
C SER A 324 -11.74 15.08 2.97
N LYS A 325 -11.06 14.56 1.94
CA LYS A 325 -11.62 13.77 0.83
C LYS A 325 -11.39 12.26 1.00
N ASN A 326 -10.71 11.84 2.06
CA ASN A 326 -10.28 10.46 2.27
C ASN A 326 -9.47 9.92 1.06
N LEU A 327 -8.56 10.74 0.55
CA LEU A 327 -7.66 10.41 -0.56
C LEU A 327 -6.22 10.38 -0.09
N SER A 328 -5.46 9.42 -0.55
CA SER A 328 -4.02 9.37 -0.30
C SER A 328 -3.28 10.46 -1.08
N VAL A 329 -2.20 10.98 -0.49
CA VAL A 329 -1.32 11.93 -1.18
C VAL A 329 0.14 11.63 -0.89
N SER A 330 1.00 11.76 -1.90
CA SER A 330 2.45 11.65 -1.78
C SER A 330 3.14 12.84 -2.43
N TYR A 331 4.39 13.12 -2.00
CA TYR A 331 5.17 14.26 -2.46
C TYR A 331 6.53 13.81 -2.92
N CYS A 332 6.87 14.06 -4.19
CA CYS A 332 8.20 13.87 -4.74
C CYS A 332 9.15 14.94 -4.22
N LEU A 333 10.26 14.54 -3.65
CA LEU A 333 11.23 15.41 -3.01
C LEU A 333 12.66 15.02 -3.43
N PRO A 334 13.58 15.98 -3.54
CA PRO A 334 14.97 15.65 -3.86
C PRO A 334 15.69 15.05 -2.62
N PHE A 335 16.60 14.11 -2.84
CA PHE A 335 17.33 13.44 -1.78
C PHE A 335 18.08 14.36 -0.82
N TRP A 336 18.43 15.56 -1.27
CA TRP A 336 19.19 16.54 -0.49
C TRP A 336 18.33 17.46 0.38
N ILE A 337 16.99 17.32 0.38
CA ILE A 337 16.07 18.19 1.13
C ILE A 337 16.28 18.18 2.67
N PRO A 338 16.78 17.09 3.32
CA PRO A 338 17.07 17.11 4.75
C PRO A 338 18.14 18.11 5.20
N ARG A 339 18.91 18.67 4.25
CA ARG A 339 19.97 19.68 4.54
C ARG A 339 19.43 21.06 4.84
N TYR A 340 18.14 21.33 4.58
CA TYR A 340 17.60 22.68 4.58
C TYR A 340 16.67 22.92 5.77
N THR A 341 16.71 24.15 6.23
CA THR A 341 15.84 24.68 7.28
C THR A 341 15.00 25.83 6.74
N TYR A 342 13.94 26.15 7.46
CA TYR A 342 13.10 27.34 7.22
C TYR A 342 12.72 27.96 8.56
N THR A 343 12.33 29.25 8.55
CA THR A 343 11.80 29.95 9.71
C THR A 343 10.28 29.91 9.66
N ASP A 344 9.66 29.39 10.72
CA ASP A 344 8.21 29.30 10.85
C ASP A 344 7.58 30.61 11.36
N ASP A 345 6.26 30.70 11.42
CA ASP A 345 5.50 31.88 11.82
C ASP A 345 5.85 32.41 13.22
N ASP A 346 6.27 31.53 14.12
CA ASP A 346 6.70 31.86 15.49
C ASP A 346 8.16 32.30 15.61
N GLY A 347 8.90 32.35 14.47
CA GLY A 347 10.32 32.64 14.41
C GLY A 347 11.23 31.46 14.72
N THR A 348 10.69 30.27 14.91
CA THR A 348 11.48 29.06 15.15
C THR A 348 12.08 28.52 13.84
N VAL A 349 13.36 28.17 13.87
CA VAL A 349 14.04 27.52 12.75
C VAL A 349 13.75 26.03 12.82
N LYS A 350 13.19 25.47 11.74
CA LYS A 350 12.80 24.05 11.64
C LYS A 350 13.47 23.40 10.42
N ASN A 351 13.74 22.10 10.51
CA ASN A 351 14.19 21.33 9.35
C ASN A 351 13.02 21.10 8.37
N VAL A 352 13.27 21.33 7.08
CA VAL A 352 12.24 21.20 6.02
C VAL A 352 11.71 19.77 5.94
N TYR A 353 12.59 18.78 5.89
CA TYR A 353 12.18 17.39 5.71
C TYR A 353 11.53 16.81 6.98
N ASP A 354 12.04 17.14 8.17
CA ASP A 354 11.42 16.79 9.44
C ASP A 354 9.98 17.32 9.52
N THR A 355 9.76 18.54 9.06
CA THR A 355 8.41 19.13 9.04
C THR A 355 7.52 18.43 8.00
N ILE A 356 8.03 18.16 6.81
CA ILE A 356 7.26 17.45 5.77
C ILE A 356 6.85 16.06 6.25
N THR A 357 7.75 15.30 6.86
CA THR A 357 7.44 13.95 7.36
C THR A 357 6.48 13.93 8.56
N LYS A 358 6.36 15.03 9.30
CA LYS A 358 5.32 15.20 10.34
C LYS A 358 3.94 15.52 9.78
N ILE A 359 3.87 16.15 8.62
CA ILE A 359 2.62 16.55 7.97
C ILE A 359 2.09 15.41 7.10
N SER A 360 2.97 14.82 6.31
CA SER A 360 2.64 13.85 5.27
C SER A 360 2.77 12.42 5.75
N ASN A 361 1.82 11.57 5.35
CA ASN A 361 1.92 10.13 5.58
C ASN A 361 2.86 9.44 4.57
N ASN A 362 3.14 10.06 3.41
CA ASN A 362 3.93 9.47 2.34
C ASN A 362 4.83 10.51 1.66
N THR A 363 6.13 10.23 1.60
CA THR A 363 7.10 11.00 0.82
C THR A 363 7.83 10.12 -0.17
N ILE A 364 8.15 10.65 -1.33
CA ILE A 364 8.93 9.98 -2.38
C ILE A 364 10.25 10.72 -2.51
N LEU A 365 11.36 10.06 -2.22
CA LEU A 365 12.67 10.68 -2.26
C LEU A 365 13.40 10.27 -3.54
N MET A 366 13.64 11.23 -4.43
CA MET A 366 14.37 11.03 -5.70
C MET A 366 15.86 10.82 -5.42
N ALA A 367 16.22 9.58 -5.07
CA ALA A 367 17.55 9.16 -4.70
C ALA A 367 18.31 8.55 -5.89
N TYR A 368 18.30 9.26 -7.01
CA TYR A 368 18.80 8.80 -8.29
C TYR A 368 20.31 8.54 -8.27
N ARG A 369 20.69 7.26 -8.32
CA ARG A 369 22.04 6.72 -8.44
C ARG A 369 21.98 5.38 -9.18
N ASP A 370 23.12 4.91 -9.65
CA ASP A 370 23.33 3.71 -10.45
C ASP A 370 23.63 2.43 -9.64
N SER A 371 23.63 2.50 -8.31
CA SER A 371 23.93 1.36 -7.44
C SER A 371 23.24 1.45 -6.09
N ALA A 372 22.92 0.31 -5.48
CA ALA A 372 22.29 0.20 -4.17
C ALA A 372 23.08 1.00 -3.11
N SER A 373 24.36 0.73 -2.95
CA SER A 373 25.18 1.40 -1.94
C SER A 373 25.28 2.92 -2.12
N ALA A 374 25.17 3.42 -3.35
CA ALA A 374 25.17 4.86 -3.61
C ALA A 374 23.82 5.50 -3.24
N VAL A 375 22.69 4.80 -3.49
CA VAL A 375 21.35 5.21 -3.04
C VAL A 375 21.26 5.22 -1.52
N GLU A 376 21.72 4.16 -0.84
CA GLU A 376 21.71 4.04 0.61
C GLU A 376 22.45 5.19 1.29
N LYS A 377 23.60 5.60 0.75
CA LYS A 377 24.33 6.77 1.25
C LYS A 377 23.52 8.04 1.21
N LEU A 378 22.59 8.20 0.27
CA LEU A 378 21.73 9.37 0.18
C LEU A 378 20.61 9.37 1.20
N VAL A 379 20.08 8.20 1.54
CA VAL A 379 18.86 8.08 2.35
C VAL A 379 19.14 7.68 3.81
N ALA A 380 20.15 6.83 4.05
CA ALA A 380 20.45 6.29 5.38
C ALA A 380 21.58 7.04 6.10
N GLN A 381 22.41 7.84 5.41
CA GLN A 381 23.46 8.62 6.06
C GLN A 381 23.00 10.05 6.32
N VAL A 382 23.43 10.59 7.46
CA VAL A 382 23.22 12.00 7.81
C VAL A 382 23.99 12.87 6.83
N GLN A 383 23.29 13.68 6.07
CA GLN A 383 23.88 14.56 5.09
C GLN A 383 24.40 15.86 5.74
N THR A 384 25.43 16.48 5.17
CA THR A 384 25.98 17.75 5.67
C THR A 384 24.88 18.82 5.78
N GLY A 385 24.67 19.36 6.96
CA GLY A 385 23.61 20.34 7.26
C GLY A 385 22.29 19.72 7.75
N ALA A 386 22.17 18.39 7.79
CA ALA A 386 21.06 17.68 8.41
C ALA A 386 21.42 17.19 9.83
N GLU A 387 20.42 16.99 10.66
CA GLU A 387 20.58 16.44 12.01
C GLU A 387 20.38 14.92 12.02
N LYS A 388 19.55 14.42 11.10
CA LYS A 388 19.21 13.01 10.94
C LYS A 388 19.31 12.61 9.46
N SER A 389 19.37 11.31 9.19
CA SER A 389 19.18 10.77 7.85
C SER A 389 17.72 10.94 7.38
N ALA A 390 17.46 10.77 6.09
CA ALA A 390 16.09 10.83 5.59
C ALA A 390 15.23 9.69 6.15
N LEU A 391 15.79 8.49 6.28
CA LEU A 391 15.12 7.34 6.87
C LEU A 391 14.81 7.57 8.36
N ASP A 392 15.75 8.12 9.14
CA ASP A 392 15.51 8.42 10.55
C ASP A 392 14.41 9.47 10.76
N TYR A 393 14.30 10.47 9.88
CA TYR A 393 13.19 11.42 9.94
C TYR A 393 11.87 10.74 9.64
N ALA A 394 11.80 9.93 8.60
CA ALA A 394 10.59 9.21 8.21
C ALA A 394 10.13 8.25 9.34
N GLU A 395 11.05 7.46 9.88
CA GLU A 395 10.78 6.54 10.99
C GLU A 395 10.31 7.27 12.25
N SER A 396 11.01 8.35 12.63
CA SER A 396 10.68 9.14 13.84
C SER A 396 9.29 9.80 13.75
N ASN A 397 8.80 10.08 12.56
CA ASN A 397 7.56 10.82 12.32
C ASN A 397 6.43 9.95 11.77
N ASP A 398 6.59 8.62 11.76
CA ASP A 398 5.58 7.67 11.29
C ASP A 398 5.17 7.87 9.80
N CYS A 399 6.12 8.37 8.99
CA CYS A 399 5.94 8.67 7.58
C CYS A 399 6.50 7.55 6.70
N ASN A 400 5.78 7.13 5.68
CA ASN A 400 6.31 6.20 4.69
C ASN A 400 7.28 6.94 3.75
N LEU A 401 8.44 6.37 3.55
CA LEU A 401 9.44 6.84 2.60
C LEU A 401 9.54 5.89 1.42
N GLU A 402 9.24 6.38 0.24
CA GLU A 402 9.46 5.69 -1.01
C GLU A 402 10.78 6.14 -1.64
N ILE A 403 11.70 5.22 -1.82
CA ILE A 403 13.02 5.47 -2.43
C ILE A 403 12.89 5.33 -3.94
N ALA A 404 13.06 6.43 -4.66
CA ALA A 404 12.93 6.44 -6.11
C ALA A 404 14.28 6.26 -6.81
N LEU A 405 14.30 5.33 -7.78
CA LEU A 405 15.44 5.00 -8.63
C LEU A 405 15.16 5.45 -10.08
N GLN A 406 16.19 5.86 -10.79
CA GLN A 406 16.07 6.27 -12.20
C GLN A 406 16.37 5.08 -13.13
N ALA A 407 15.45 4.78 -14.05
CA ALA A 407 15.59 3.74 -15.08
C ALA A 407 15.62 4.30 -16.50
N ALA A 408 15.41 5.61 -16.68
CA ALA A 408 15.42 6.24 -17.98
C ALA A 408 16.77 6.87 -18.27
N GLU A 409 17.09 7.00 -19.56
CA GLU A 409 18.19 7.84 -20.04
C GLU A 409 18.03 9.26 -19.52
N THR A 410 19.11 9.86 -19.06
CA THR A 410 19.13 11.21 -18.52
C THR A 410 20.34 11.98 -18.95
N SER A 411 20.20 13.30 -19.11
CA SER A 411 21.31 14.22 -19.40
C SER A 411 22.18 14.53 -18.17
N GLU A 412 21.80 14.05 -16.97
CA GLU A 412 22.53 14.27 -15.73
C GLU A 412 23.77 13.38 -15.57
N GLY A 413 23.91 12.38 -16.45
CA GLY A 413 25.01 11.44 -16.53
C GLY A 413 24.67 10.05 -16.00
N ASP A 414 25.51 9.08 -16.34
CA ASP A 414 25.26 7.65 -16.11
C ASP A 414 25.18 7.30 -14.62
N HIS A 415 25.90 8.04 -13.77
CA HIS A 415 25.96 7.80 -12.32
C HIS A 415 24.65 8.08 -11.56
N VAL A 416 23.62 8.59 -12.22
CA VAL A 416 22.28 8.84 -11.60
C VAL A 416 21.20 7.91 -12.12
N THR A 417 21.52 7.00 -13.03
CA THR A 417 20.53 6.13 -13.66
C THR A 417 21.04 4.70 -13.79
N PHE A 418 20.12 3.77 -13.77
CA PHE A 418 20.36 2.39 -14.14
C PHE A 418 20.27 2.18 -15.68
N TYR A 419 20.04 3.20 -16.46
CA TYR A 419 20.05 3.15 -17.92
C TYR A 419 21.46 3.32 -18.44
N GLU A 420 22.04 2.27 -19.03
CA GLU A 420 23.30 2.29 -19.76
C GLU A 420 23.14 1.46 -21.03
N GLU A 421 23.74 1.85 -22.14
CA GLU A 421 23.53 1.25 -23.45
C GLU A 421 24.07 -0.20 -23.57
N GLU A 422 25.07 -0.59 -22.77
CA GLU A 422 25.80 -1.83 -22.96
C GLU A 422 25.45 -2.96 -21.99
N LYS A 423 24.54 -2.74 -21.04
CA LYS A 423 24.17 -3.72 -20.02
C LYS A 423 22.66 -3.85 -19.93
N GLU A 424 22.15 -5.02 -19.60
CA GLU A 424 20.71 -5.29 -19.37
C GLU A 424 20.17 -4.62 -18.10
N HIS A 425 20.15 -3.30 -18.06
CA HIS A 425 20.16 -2.41 -16.89
C HIS A 425 18.92 -2.41 -16.04
N VAL A 426 17.76 -2.51 -16.65
CA VAL A 426 16.51 -2.62 -15.90
C VAL A 426 16.47 -3.93 -15.10
N GLY A 427 17.17 -4.96 -15.55
CA GLY A 427 17.39 -6.19 -14.79
C GLY A 427 18.16 -5.98 -13.47
N TYR A 428 19.10 -5.03 -13.44
CA TYR A 428 19.88 -4.71 -12.24
C TYR A 428 19.09 -3.92 -11.20
N ILE A 429 18.05 -3.17 -11.58
CA ILE A 429 17.20 -2.45 -10.62
C ILE A 429 16.58 -3.41 -9.62
N ASN A 430 16.09 -4.56 -10.06
CA ASN A 430 15.51 -5.54 -9.14
C ASN A 430 16.55 -6.07 -8.14
N SER A 431 17.77 -6.34 -8.60
CA SER A 431 18.86 -6.77 -7.72
C SER A 431 19.27 -5.68 -6.73
N ALA A 432 19.36 -4.43 -7.19
CA ALA A 432 19.68 -3.29 -6.33
C ALA A 432 18.59 -3.03 -5.29
N ILE A 433 17.32 -3.17 -5.66
CA ILE A 433 16.21 -3.08 -4.72
C ILE A 433 16.30 -4.20 -3.68
N ALA A 434 16.56 -5.44 -4.08
CA ALA A 434 16.69 -6.57 -3.16
C ALA A 434 17.87 -6.39 -2.19
N GLU A 435 19.01 -5.85 -2.66
CA GLU A 435 20.16 -5.49 -1.82
C GLU A 435 19.75 -4.44 -0.78
N MET A 436 19.16 -3.31 -1.21
CA MET A 436 18.70 -2.25 -0.31
C MET A 436 17.65 -2.73 0.69
N GLN A 437 16.76 -3.62 0.30
CA GLN A 437 15.78 -4.23 1.21
C GLN A 437 16.43 -5.01 2.33
N SER A 438 17.53 -5.72 2.03
CA SER A 438 18.33 -6.41 3.03
C SER A 438 19.07 -5.44 3.93
N ASP A 439 19.74 -4.45 3.34
CA ASP A 439 20.64 -3.55 4.06
C ASP A 439 19.88 -2.48 4.88
N LEU A 440 18.67 -2.10 4.43
CA LEU A 440 17.76 -1.18 5.13
C LEU A 440 16.67 -1.92 5.94
N ALA A 441 16.92 -3.15 6.35
CA ALA A 441 15.95 -4.00 7.03
C ALA A 441 15.33 -3.38 8.30
N GLU A 442 16.06 -2.52 9.01
CA GLU A 442 15.58 -1.80 10.19
C GLU A 442 14.46 -0.80 9.88
N TYR A 443 14.41 -0.27 8.64
CA TYR A 443 13.41 0.70 8.18
C TYR A 443 12.28 0.05 7.34
N ARG A 444 12.22 -1.27 7.26
CA ARG A 444 11.36 -2.03 6.33
C ARG A 444 9.87 -1.69 6.36
N TYR A 445 9.37 -1.29 7.52
CA TYR A 445 7.94 -0.95 7.69
C TYR A 445 7.56 0.41 7.11
N ARG A 446 8.56 1.26 6.87
CA ARG A 446 8.38 2.62 6.37
C ARG A 446 9.01 2.85 5.02
N THR A 447 9.70 1.85 4.48
CA THR A 447 10.47 1.99 3.24
C THR A 447 9.86 1.16 2.14
N THR A 448 9.54 1.82 1.03
CA THR A 448 9.12 1.21 -0.24
C THR A 448 10.00 1.73 -1.37
N PHE A 449 9.79 1.25 -2.59
CA PHE A 449 10.62 1.62 -3.73
C PHE A 449 9.78 2.08 -4.91
N ALA A 450 10.32 3.02 -5.68
CA ALA A 450 9.73 3.45 -6.93
C ALA A 450 10.77 3.44 -8.06
N ILE A 451 10.32 3.21 -9.28
CA ILE A 451 11.16 3.21 -10.47
C ILE A 451 10.68 4.31 -11.41
N HIS A 452 11.51 5.30 -11.65
CA HIS A 452 11.30 6.34 -12.63
C HIS A 452 11.99 5.94 -13.93
N GLN A 453 11.30 5.46 -14.96
CA GLN A 453 9.87 5.43 -15.19
C GLN A 453 9.42 4.12 -15.86
N ALA A 454 8.10 3.98 -16.06
CA ALA A 454 7.45 2.78 -16.60
C ALA A 454 7.85 2.41 -18.04
N ILE A 455 8.13 3.40 -18.91
CA ILE A 455 8.43 3.12 -20.32
C ILE A 455 9.72 2.32 -20.51
N PRO A 456 10.86 2.63 -19.89
CA PRO A 456 12.05 1.78 -19.94
C PRO A 456 11.80 0.35 -19.45
N LEU A 457 10.97 0.17 -18.40
CA LEU A 457 10.57 -1.16 -17.93
C LEU A 457 9.82 -1.92 -19.03
N TYR A 458 8.87 -1.26 -19.68
CA TYR A 458 8.10 -1.85 -20.78
C TYR A 458 8.98 -2.19 -21.98
N GLU A 459 9.86 -1.27 -22.40
CA GLU A 459 10.82 -1.47 -23.48
C GLU A 459 11.71 -2.71 -23.21
N HIS A 460 12.27 -2.82 -22.01
CA HIS A 460 13.06 -3.98 -21.64
C HIS A 460 12.23 -5.29 -21.60
N TYR A 461 10.99 -5.24 -21.12
CA TYR A 461 10.10 -6.39 -21.13
C TYR A 461 9.84 -6.90 -22.56
N LEU A 462 9.71 -6.01 -23.54
CA LEU A 462 9.51 -6.38 -24.95
C LEU A 462 10.72 -7.06 -25.60
N THR A 463 11.91 -6.97 -24.99
CA THR A 463 13.13 -7.63 -25.50
C THR A 463 13.31 -9.05 -24.99
N LYS A 464 12.49 -9.48 -24.03
CA LYS A 464 12.50 -10.85 -23.46
C LYS A 464 11.62 -11.80 -24.21
#